data_ab6299553e568fa9edcbbfcddaa371bf
#
_entry.id   ab6299553e568fa9edcbbfcddaa371bf
#
_cell.length_a   1.000
_cell.length_b   1.000
_cell.length_c   1.000
_cell.angle_alpha   90.00
_cell.angle_beta   90.00
_cell.angle_gamma   90.00
#
_symmetry.space_group_name_H-M   'P 1'
#
loop_
_entity.id
_entity.type
_entity.pdbx_description
1 polymer ?
#
loop_
_entity_poly.entity_id
_entity_poly.type
_entity_poly.pdbx_seq_one_letter_code
_entity_poly.pdbx_strand_id
1 'polypeptide(L)'
;MEAIVKTDFQLPGQQSHYVGKVRDVYSVEGDYLVMVVSDRISAFDVVLPKGIPFKGQVLNQIAAKFLDATADILPNWKIAVPDPMVTVGHKCEPFKVEMVIRGYLSGHAWREYKAGKRTICGVAMPDGMVENQKFPEPIITPTTKADEGHDEDISKEEIIAKGIVSREDYEQLEAYTRAIFQRGTEIATKMGLILVDTKYEFGKKNGQIYLMDEIHTPDSSRYFYADGYEERLARGEHQKQLSKEFVREWLMANGFQGLEGQQVPEMTEEIVAGITERYIELYENITGEPFVKAESEDVLARIEANVKNCLANL
;
A
#
# COMPACT_ATOMS: atom_id res chain seq x y z
N MET A 1 8.46 -8.54 -21.80
CA MET A 1 7.12 -9.00 -21.36
C MET A 1 6.18 -7.81 -21.39
N GLU A 2 4.96 -7.99 -21.90
CA GLU A 2 3.94 -6.95 -21.89
C GLU A 2 3.37 -6.80 -20.47
N ALA A 3 3.09 -5.57 -20.07
CA ALA A 3 2.51 -5.28 -18.75
C ALA A 3 1.04 -5.72 -18.70
N ILE A 4 0.63 -6.35 -17.60
CA ILE A 4 -0.76 -6.75 -17.37
C ILE A 4 -1.54 -5.58 -16.78
N VAL A 5 -2.31 -4.91 -17.63
CA VAL A 5 -3.09 -3.72 -17.24
C VAL A 5 -4.58 -4.00 -17.08
N LYS A 6 -5.07 -5.16 -17.49
CA LYS A 6 -6.46 -5.56 -17.38
C LYS A 6 -6.58 -7.07 -17.32
N THR A 7 -7.51 -7.55 -16.50
CA THR A 7 -7.95 -8.93 -16.49
C THR A 7 -9.45 -9.00 -16.78
N ASP A 8 -9.91 -10.10 -17.38
CA ASP A 8 -11.33 -10.36 -17.67
C ASP A 8 -11.58 -11.87 -17.57
N PHE A 9 -11.29 -12.42 -16.41
CA PHE A 9 -11.41 -13.86 -16.16
C PHE A 9 -12.85 -14.28 -15.95
N GLN A 10 -13.14 -15.51 -16.36
CA GLN A 10 -14.38 -16.20 -16.05
C GLN A 10 -14.09 -17.28 -15.00
N LEU A 11 -14.23 -16.90 -13.73
CA LEU A 11 -13.87 -17.76 -12.59
C LEU A 11 -15.09 -18.60 -12.15
N PRO A 12 -14.86 -19.85 -11.67
CA PRO A 12 -15.93 -20.65 -11.07
C PRO A 12 -16.56 -19.90 -9.89
N GLY A 13 -17.92 -19.88 -9.86
CA GLY A 13 -18.65 -19.20 -8.78
C GLY A 13 -18.51 -17.68 -8.75
N GLN A 14 -18.03 -17.06 -9.82
CA GLN A 14 -17.86 -15.60 -9.86
C GLN A 14 -19.18 -14.86 -9.68
N GLN A 15 -19.22 -13.94 -8.72
CA GLN A 15 -20.37 -13.12 -8.37
C GLN A 15 -20.24 -11.68 -8.85
N SER A 16 -19.02 -11.13 -8.80
CA SER A 16 -18.72 -9.77 -9.24
C SER A 16 -17.28 -9.64 -9.69
N HIS A 17 -17.02 -8.58 -10.47
CA HIS A 17 -15.69 -8.13 -10.86
C HIS A 17 -15.60 -6.61 -10.68
N TYR A 18 -14.65 -6.15 -9.88
CA TYR A 18 -14.36 -4.75 -9.66
C TYR A 18 -12.96 -4.42 -10.17
N VAL A 19 -12.85 -3.35 -10.97
CA VAL A 19 -11.58 -2.86 -11.49
C VAL A 19 -11.17 -1.61 -10.71
N GLY A 20 -10.20 -1.76 -9.84
CA GLY A 20 -9.62 -0.65 -9.09
C GLY A 20 -8.49 0.07 -9.86
N LYS A 21 -7.86 1.07 -9.22
CA LYS A 21 -6.76 1.82 -9.84
C LYS A 21 -5.56 0.92 -10.21
N VAL A 22 -5.26 -0.09 -9.41
CA VAL A 22 -4.09 -0.98 -9.60
C VAL A 22 -4.40 -2.47 -9.40
N ARG A 23 -5.63 -2.82 -9.02
CA ARG A 23 -6.06 -4.20 -8.74
C ARG A 23 -7.38 -4.50 -9.40
N ASP A 24 -7.50 -5.74 -9.86
CA ASP A 24 -8.77 -6.33 -10.28
C ASP A 24 -9.21 -7.31 -9.19
N VAL A 25 -10.43 -7.15 -8.69
CA VAL A 25 -10.96 -7.92 -7.57
C VAL A 25 -12.20 -8.69 -8.01
N TYR A 26 -12.14 -10.01 -7.91
CA TYR A 26 -13.26 -10.91 -8.19
C TYR A 26 -13.81 -11.42 -6.85
N SER A 27 -15.12 -11.26 -6.64
CA SER A 27 -15.82 -11.95 -5.57
C SER A 27 -16.36 -13.27 -6.12
N VAL A 28 -16.12 -14.36 -5.40
CA VAL A 28 -16.56 -15.69 -5.76
C VAL A 28 -17.35 -16.33 -4.64
N GLU A 29 -18.13 -17.39 -4.94
CA GLU A 29 -18.89 -18.14 -3.96
C GLU A 29 -18.01 -18.64 -2.80
N GLY A 30 -18.60 -18.83 -1.62
CA GLY A 30 -17.88 -19.22 -0.39
C GLY A 30 -17.27 -18.04 0.36
N ASP A 31 -17.67 -16.80 0.05
CA ASP A 31 -17.14 -15.58 0.67
C ASP A 31 -15.62 -15.41 0.46
N TYR A 32 -15.17 -15.69 -0.75
CA TYR A 32 -13.78 -15.48 -1.14
C TYR A 32 -13.61 -14.28 -2.07
N LEU A 33 -12.43 -13.67 -2.00
CA LEU A 33 -11.94 -12.69 -2.96
C LEU A 33 -10.72 -13.22 -3.68
N VAL A 34 -10.67 -12.99 -5.00
CA VAL A 34 -9.48 -13.17 -5.82
C VAL A 34 -8.99 -11.78 -6.21
N MET A 35 -7.86 -11.37 -5.70
CA MET A 35 -7.26 -10.07 -5.97
C MET A 35 -6.07 -10.24 -6.89
N VAL A 36 -6.20 -9.73 -8.12
CA VAL A 36 -5.12 -9.70 -9.10
C VAL A 36 -4.45 -8.33 -9.04
N VAL A 37 -3.19 -8.29 -8.65
CA VAL A 37 -2.40 -7.05 -8.64
C VAL A 37 -1.86 -6.82 -10.03
N SER A 38 -2.41 -5.84 -10.73
CA SER A 38 -2.02 -5.51 -12.10
C SER A 38 -0.73 -4.69 -12.15
N ASP A 39 -0.20 -4.53 -13.34
CA ASP A 39 0.95 -3.66 -13.62
C ASP A 39 0.56 -2.19 -13.81
N ARG A 40 -0.72 -1.84 -13.61
CA ARG A 40 -1.14 -0.42 -13.61
C ARG A 40 -0.41 0.33 -12.50
N ILE A 41 -0.06 1.56 -12.80
CA ILE A 41 0.49 2.50 -11.82
C ILE A 41 -0.37 3.74 -11.76
N SER A 42 -0.65 4.22 -10.56
CA SER A 42 -1.37 5.47 -10.34
C SER A 42 -0.54 6.44 -9.52
N ALA A 43 -0.61 7.73 -9.88
CA ALA A 43 -0.04 8.81 -9.11
C ALA A 43 -0.98 10.01 -9.19
N PHE A 44 -1.10 10.80 -8.12
CA PHE A 44 -2.04 11.94 -8.04
C PHE A 44 -3.49 11.55 -8.41
N ASP A 45 -3.93 10.37 -7.96
CA ASP A 45 -5.24 9.76 -8.26
C ASP A 45 -5.52 9.44 -9.74
N VAL A 46 -4.53 9.60 -10.61
CA VAL A 46 -4.61 9.28 -12.03
C VAL A 46 -3.89 7.97 -12.32
N VAL A 47 -4.56 7.05 -13.02
CA VAL A 47 -3.91 5.86 -13.58
C VAL A 47 -3.11 6.27 -14.79
N LEU A 48 -1.81 5.98 -14.78
CA LEU A 48 -0.91 6.37 -15.87
C LEU A 48 -1.15 5.53 -17.12
N PRO A 49 -0.85 6.05 -18.32
CA PRO A 49 -1.25 5.43 -19.60
C PRO A 49 -0.51 4.12 -19.93
N LYS A 50 0.65 3.87 -19.30
CA LYS A 50 1.41 2.62 -19.49
C LYS A 50 1.53 1.86 -18.19
N GLY A 51 1.38 0.55 -18.26
CA GLY A 51 1.68 -0.37 -17.17
C GLY A 51 3.20 -0.53 -16.98
N ILE A 52 3.59 -0.93 -15.79
CA ILE A 52 4.98 -1.16 -15.41
C ILE A 52 5.17 -2.68 -15.27
N PRO A 53 5.87 -3.34 -16.19
CA PRO A 53 6.09 -4.78 -16.14
C PRO A 53 6.61 -5.26 -14.78
N PHE A 54 6.07 -6.36 -14.27
CA PHE A 54 6.40 -6.95 -12.97
C PHE A 54 6.00 -6.15 -11.72
N LYS A 55 5.44 -4.94 -11.86
CA LYS A 55 4.99 -4.16 -10.69
C LYS A 55 3.97 -4.94 -9.86
N GLY A 56 2.98 -5.55 -10.52
CA GLY A 56 1.96 -6.36 -9.85
C GLY A 56 2.57 -7.52 -9.06
N GLN A 57 3.54 -8.22 -9.64
CA GLN A 57 4.27 -9.29 -8.96
C GLN A 57 5.03 -8.77 -7.73
N VAL A 58 5.76 -7.66 -7.87
CA VAL A 58 6.52 -7.05 -6.76
C VAL A 58 5.58 -6.74 -5.59
N LEU A 59 4.48 -6.03 -5.85
CA LEU A 59 3.56 -5.62 -4.79
C LEU A 59 2.88 -6.81 -4.12
N ASN A 60 2.39 -7.78 -4.91
CA ASN A 60 1.69 -8.94 -4.36
C ASN A 60 2.60 -9.81 -3.50
N GLN A 61 3.84 -10.04 -3.94
CA GLN A 61 4.79 -10.86 -3.19
C GLN A 61 5.26 -10.17 -1.89
N ILE A 62 5.50 -8.85 -1.92
CA ILE A 62 5.82 -8.10 -0.70
C ILE A 62 4.64 -8.16 0.27
N ALA A 63 3.42 -7.87 -0.19
CA ALA A 63 2.23 -7.92 0.65
C ALA A 63 2.03 -9.29 1.29
N ALA A 64 2.11 -10.36 0.50
CA ALA A 64 1.96 -11.73 1.00
C ALA A 64 3.01 -12.08 2.08
N LYS A 65 4.27 -11.72 1.87
CA LYS A 65 5.35 -11.94 2.85
C LYS A 65 5.07 -11.24 4.18
N PHE A 66 4.62 -9.98 4.14
CA PHE A 66 4.33 -9.23 5.37
C PHE A 66 3.02 -9.66 6.05
N LEU A 67 2.02 -10.09 5.29
CA LEU A 67 0.82 -10.70 5.87
C LEU A 67 1.17 -11.99 6.64
N ASP A 68 2.10 -12.81 6.12
CA ASP A 68 2.62 -13.96 6.86
C ASP A 68 3.42 -13.55 8.09
N ALA A 69 4.29 -12.56 7.97
CA ALA A 69 5.15 -12.09 9.06
C ALA A 69 4.38 -11.44 10.22
N THR A 70 3.11 -11.11 10.04
CA THR A 70 2.23 -10.48 11.05
C THR A 70 1.05 -11.36 11.46
N ALA A 71 0.96 -12.59 10.97
CA ALA A 71 -0.16 -13.49 11.20
C ALA A 71 -0.33 -13.93 12.66
N ASP A 72 0.73 -13.82 13.46
CA ASP A 72 0.69 -14.06 14.91
C ASP A 72 0.11 -12.88 15.71
N ILE A 73 -0.01 -11.70 15.12
CA ILE A 73 -0.58 -10.51 15.76
C ILE A 73 -2.11 -10.52 15.64
N LEU A 74 -2.61 -10.73 14.42
CA LEU A 74 -4.04 -10.89 14.14
C LEU A 74 -4.22 -11.69 12.85
N PRO A 75 -5.40 -12.31 12.65
CA PRO A 75 -5.70 -12.97 11.40
C PRO A 75 -5.72 -11.94 10.25
N ASN A 76 -5.37 -12.38 9.07
CA ASN A 76 -5.47 -11.58 7.87
C ASN A 76 -6.31 -12.27 6.79
N TRP A 77 -6.70 -11.50 5.80
CA TRP A 77 -7.60 -11.97 4.73
C TRP A 77 -6.99 -13.02 3.80
N LYS A 78 -5.65 -13.13 3.72
CA LYS A 78 -4.96 -14.03 2.80
C LYS A 78 -5.17 -15.50 3.17
N ILE A 79 -5.58 -16.32 2.21
CA ILE A 79 -5.62 -17.77 2.29
C ILE A 79 -4.51 -18.40 1.49
N ALA A 80 -4.36 -17.97 0.22
CA ALA A 80 -3.38 -18.55 -0.72
C ALA A 80 -2.83 -17.50 -1.69
N VAL A 81 -1.66 -17.79 -2.25
CA VAL A 81 -1.03 -17.02 -3.33
C VAL A 81 -0.83 -17.98 -4.51
N PRO A 82 -1.87 -18.23 -5.31
CA PRO A 82 -1.80 -19.20 -6.40
C PRO A 82 -0.90 -18.78 -7.55
N ASP A 83 -0.71 -17.49 -7.72
CA ASP A 83 0.17 -16.90 -8.74
C ASP A 83 0.96 -15.74 -8.12
N PRO A 84 2.18 -15.44 -8.56
CA PRO A 84 2.96 -14.30 -8.06
C PRO A 84 2.23 -12.95 -8.09
N MET A 85 1.22 -12.80 -8.95
CA MET A 85 0.41 -11.59 -9.07
C MET A 85 -0.96 -11.69 -8.38
N VAL A 86 -1.29 -12.81 -7.72
CA VAL A 86 -2.63 -13.06 -7.18
C VAL A 86 -2.61 -13.50 -5.73
N THR A 87 -3.46 -12.90 -4.94
CA THR A 87 -3.83 -13.39 -3.61
C THR A 87 -5.31 -13.77 -3.60
N VAL A 88 -5.60 -14.96 -3.09
CA VAL A 88 -6.95 -15.44 -2.79
C VAL A 88 -7.14 -15.37 -1.28
N GLY A 89 -8.27 -14.85 -0.85
CA GLY A 89 -8.51 -14.66 0.57
C GLY A 89 -9.97 -14.52 0.94
N HIS A 90 -10.20 -14.27 2.21
CA HIS A 90 -11.52 -14.07 2.79
C HIS A 90 -12.13 -12.73 2.35
N LYS A 91 -13.41 -12.78 2.01
CA LYS A 91 -14.22 -11.57 1.89
C LYS A 91 -14.60 -11.09 3.29
N CYS A 92 -14.05 -9.97 3.71
CA CYS A 92 -14.37 -9.34 4.99
C CYS A 92 -15.25 -8.11 4.77
N GLU A 93 -16.05 -7.75 5.75
CA GLU A 93 -16.78 -6.47 5.76
C GLU A 93 -15.81 -5.36 6.18
N PRO A 94 -15.47 -4.42 5.28
CA PRO A 94 -14.45 -3.43 5.57
C PRO A 94 -14.91 -2.38 6.57
N PHE A 95 -14.03 -1.96 7.47
CA PHE A 95 -14.20 -0.70 8.16
C PHE A 95 -14.01 0.46 7.18
N LYS A 96 -14.83 1.51 7.32
CA LYS A 96 -14.78 2.68 6.44
C LYS A 96 -13.73 3.71 6.88
N VAL A 97 -12.60 3.22 7.36
CA VAL A 97 -11.44 4.01 7.76
C VAL A 97 -10.15 3.34 7.32
N GLU A 98 -9.16 4.13 6.93
CA GLU A 98 -7.79 3.69 6.78
C GLU A 98 -6.98 4.13 8.00
N MET A 99 -6.24 3.20 8.59
CA MET A 99 -5.41 3.46 9.75
C MET A 99 -4.00 3.83 9.27
N VAL A 100 -3.75 5.11 9.11
CA VAL A 100 -2.43 5.64 8.75
C VAL A 100 -1.61 5.83 10.01
N ILE A 101 -0.41 5.25 10.06
CA ILE A 101 0.54 5.42 11.16
C ILE A 101 1.84 6.03 10.65
N ARG A 102 2.37 7.00 11.40
CA ARG A 102 3.55 7.78 11.02
C ARG A 102 4.58 7.76 12.13
N GLY A 103 5.76 7.24 11.84
CA GLY A 103 6.92 7.31 12.74
C GLY A 103 7.74 8.58 12.54
N TYR A 104 7.55 9.29 11.43
CA TYR A 104 8.35 10.43 10.99
C TYR A 104 7.46 11.53 10.40
N LEU A 105 7.91 12.78 10.55
CA LEU A 105 7.22 13.94 10.01
C LEU A 105 7.51 14.09 8.50
N SER A 106 6.79 13.33 7.69
CA SER A 106 6.99 13.25 6.24
C SER A 106 5.67 13.37 5.47
N GLY A 107 5.77 13.62 4.17
CA GLY A 107 4.63 13.59 3.25
C GLY A 107 3.51 14.54 3.66
N HIS A 108 2.28 14.03 3.80
CA HIS A 108 1.11 14.83 4.15
C HIS A 108 1.27 15.53 5.51
N ALA A 109 1.73 14.81 6.54
CA ALA A 109 1.95 15.41 7.87
C ALA A 109 2.96 16.57 7.82
N TRP A 110 4.03 16.45 7.04
CA TRP A 110 4.97 17.55 6.85
C TRP A 110 4.35 18.74 6.13
N ARG A 111 3.56 18.54 5.08
CA ARG A 111 2.89 19.64 4.37
C ARG A 111 1.98 20.43 5.29
N GLU A 112 1.19 19.74 6.13
CA GLU A 112 0.32 20.36 7.13
C GLU A 112 1.15 21.12 8.20
N TYR A 113 2.22 20.51 8.67
CA TYR A 113 3.13 21.12 9.65
C TYR A 113 3.82 22.38 9.10
N LYS A 114 4.32 22.32 7.88
CA LYS A 114 4.96 23.44 7.16
C LYS A 114 3.96 24.59 6.90
N ALA A 115 2.69 24.26 6.70
CA ALA A 115 1.59 25.24 6.60
C ALA A 115 1.20 25.88 7.94
N GLY A 116 1.85 25.52 9.04
CA GLY A 116 1.64 26.09 10.37
C GLY A 116 0.75 25.27 11.30
N LYS A 117 0.18 24.15 10.84
CA LYS A 117 -0.60 23.27 11.72
C LYS A 117 0.29 22.55 12.73
N ARG A 118 -0.25 22.33 13.92
CA ARG A 118 0.39 21.57 15.01
C ARG A 118 -0.45 20.42 15.51
N THR A 119 -1.53 20.17 14.79
CA THR A 119 -2.42 19.02 14.98
C THR A 119 -2.80 18.43 13.63
N ILE A 120 -2.88 17.11 13.55
CA ILE A 120 -3.37 16.35 12.40
C ILE A 120 -4.27 15.22 12.92
N CYS A 121 -5.48 15.08 12.39
CA CYS A 121 -6.47 14.09 12.85
C CYS A 121 -6.67 14.10 14.38
N GLY A 122 -6.65 15.28 14.99
CA GLY A 122 -6.76 15.44 16.45
C GLY A 122 -5.49 15.13 17.25
N VAL A 123 -4.40 14.71 16.61
CA VAL A 123 -3.13 14.37 17.27
C VAL A 123 -2.18 15.57 17.21
N ALA A 124 -1.62 15.95 18.37
CA ALA A 124 -0.64 17.02 18.45
C ALA A 124 0.72 16.60 17.88
N MET A 125 1.33 17.50 17.15
CA MET A 125 2.71 17.38 16.66
C MET A 125 3.60 18.36 17.43
N PRO A 126 4.76 17.92 17.95
CA PRO A 126 5.68 18.78 18.70
C PRO A 126 6.16 19.99 17.90
N ASP A 127 6.36 21.12 18.57
CA ASP A 127 6.96 22.31 17.95
C ASP A 127 8.45 22.09 17.65
N GLY A 128 8.95 22.82 16.64
CA GLY A 128 10.38 22.84 16.29
C GLY A 128 10.87 21.60 15.52
N MET A 129 9.96 20.75 15.06
CA MET A 129 10.34 19.61 14.21
C MET A 129 10.70 20.07 12.79
N VAL A 130 11.58 19.31 12.16
CA VAL A 130 11.97 19.48 10.76
C VAL A 130 11.47 18.34 9.89
N GLU A 131 11.49 18.52 8.58
CA GLU A 131 11.07 17.50 7.61
C GLU A 131 11.83 16.20 7.82
N ASN A 132 11.12 15.08 7.75
CA ASN A 132 11.65 13.72 7.93
C ASN A 132 12.19 13.39 9.33
N GLN A 133 12.00 14.26 10.29
CA GLN A 133 12.39 13.99 11.68
C GLN A 133 11.46 12.93 12.30
N LYS A 134 12.06 12.05 13.09
CA LYS A 134 11.33 11.02 13.84
C LYS A 134 10.44 11.65 14.90
N PHE A 135 9.18 11.21 15.00
CA PHE A 135 8.32 11.53 16.14
C PHE A 135 8.82 10.88 17.42
N PRO A 136 8.59 11.47 18.60
CA PRO A 136 8.89 10.82 19.89
C PRO A 136 8.22 9.44 20.00
N GLU A 137 6.96 9.35 19.54
CA GLU A 137 6.20 8.12 19.37
C GLU A 137 5.46 8.16 18.04
N PRO A 138 5.27 7.02 17.36
CA PRO A 138 4.46 6.99 16.14
C PRO A 138 3.04 7.49 16.39
N ILE A 139 2.55 8.34 15.50
CA ILE A 139 1.21 8.91 15.57
C ILE A 139 0.28 8.22 14.59
N ILE A 140 -0.99 8.03 14.98
CA ILE A 140 -2.04 7.48 14.11
C ILE A 140 -2.91 8.62 13.61
N THR A 141 -3.00 8.75 12.29
CA THR A 141 -3.71 9.83 11.59
C THR A 141 -4.68 9.20 10.59
N PRO A 142 -5.88 8.76 11.04
CA PRO A 142 -6.81 8.05 10.20
C PRO A 142 -7.35 8.92 9.06
N THR A 143 -7.77 8.25 7.98
CA THR A 143 -8.59 8.85 6.93
C THR A 143 -9.91 8.10 6.78
N THR A 144 -10.94 8.78 6.32
CA THR A 144 -12.14 8.10 5.83
C THR A 144 -11.78 7.27 4.61
N LYS A 145 -12.53 6.19 4.39
CA LYS A 145 -12.51 5.47 3.13
C LYS A 145 -13.78 5.80 2.38
N ALA A 146 -13.69 6.77 1.49
CA ALA A 146 -14.82 7.23 0.70
C ALA A 146 -15.17 6.20 -0.39
N ASP A 147 -16.47 5.96 -0.57
CA ASP A 147 -16.95 5.16 -1.71
C ASP A 147 -16.85 5.97 -3.02
N GLU A 148 -16.95 7.31 -2.93
CA GLU A 148 -16.75 8.26 -4.02
C GLU A 148 -15.99 9.49 -3.51
N GLY A 149 -15.11 10.06 -4.34
CA GLY A 149 -14.31 11.23 -4.00
C GLY A 149 -12.94 10.91 -3.45
N HIS A 150 -12.44 11.73 -2.54
CA HIS A 150 -11.13 11.58 -1.90
C HIS A 150 -11.28 11.20 -0.43
N ASP A 151 -10.33 10.43 0.07
CA ASP A 151 -10.21 10.15 1.49
C ASP A 151 -9.83 11.42 2.24
N GLU A 152 -10.48 11.66 3.39
CA GLU A 152 -10.30 12.87 4.19
C GLU A 152 -9.72 12.53 5.57
N ASP A 153 -8.85 13.40 6.06
CA ASP A 153 -8.35 13.33 7.43
C ASP A 153 -9.52 13.36 8.43
N ILE A 154 -9.52 12.45 9.39
CA ILE A 154 -10.55 12.37 10.40
C ILE A 154 -9.94 11.98 11.75
N SER A 155 -10.43 12.55 12.85
CA SER A 155 -9.96 12.21 14.19
C SER A 155 -10.66 10.95 14.74
N LYS A 156 -10.02 10.31 15.72
CA LYS A 156 -10.61 9.22 16.52
C LYS A 156 -11.98 9.61 17.07
N GLU A 157 -12.06 10.80 17.65
CA GLU A 157 -13.26 11.34 18.27
C GLU A 157 -14.41 11.48 17.27
N GLU A 158 -14.10 11.99 16.07
CA GLU A 158 -15.08 12.12 14.99
C GLU A 158 -15.52 10.77 14.43
N ILE A 159 -14.61 9.82 14.25
CA ILE A 159 -14.93 8.45 13.81
C ILE A 159 -15.94 7.81 14.75
N ILE A 160 -15.70 7.91 16.06
CA ILE A 160 -16.58 7.36 17.09
C ILE A 160 -17.90 8.14 17.17
N ALA A 161 -17.85 9.47 17.18
CA ALA A 161 -19.04 10.32 17.29
C ALA A 161 -19.97 10.18 16.09
N LYS A 162 -19.43 9.98 14.88
CA LYS A 162 -20.20 9.74 13.65
C LYS A 162 -20.68 8.29 13.51
N GLY A 163 -20.28 7.39 14.42
CA GLY A 163 -20.64 5.98 14.36
C GLY A 163 -20.01 5.20 13.20
N ILE A 164 -18.90 5.71 12.62
CA ILE A 164 -18.21 5.04 11.52
C ILE A 164 -17.55 3.74 12.01
N VAL A 165 -16.95 3.80 13.20
CA VAL A 165 -16.41 2.64 13.92
C VAL A 165 -16.79 2.78 15.37
N SER A 166 -17.19 1.68 16.03
CA SER A 166 -17.46 1.69 17.47
C SER A 166 -16.17 2.01 18.25
N ARG A 167 -16.31 2.55 19.47
CA ARG A 167 -15.14 2.81 20.33
C ARG A 167 -14.33 1.54 20.58
N GLU A 168 -14.99 0.44 20.88
CA GLU A 168 -14.36 -0.85 21.17
C GLU A 168 -13.55 -1.36 19.97
N ASP A 169 -14.15 -1.33 18.77
CA ASP A 169 -13.46 -1.73 17.55
C ASP A 169 -12.28 -0.79 17.24
N TYR A 170 -12.49 0.53 17.35
CA TYR A 170 -11.43 1.49 17.06
C TYR A 170 -10.20 1.30 17.97
N GLU A 171 -10.41 1.04 19.25
CA GLU A 171 -9.32 0.77 20.20
C GLU A 171 -8.54 -0.49 19.83
N GLN A 172 -9.22 -1.52 19.30
CA GLN A 172 -8.56 -2.72 18.76
C GLN A 172 -7.79 -2.40 17.48
N LEU A 173 -8.39 -1.63 16.52
CA LEU A 173 -7.69 -1.21 15.30
C LEU A 173 -6.42 -0.42 15.63
N GLU A 174 -6.49 0.47 16.62
CA GLU A 174 -5.33 1.26 17.08
C GLU A 174 -4.22 0.37 17.64
N ALA A 175 -4.57 -0.60 18.50
CA ALA A 175 -3.62 -1.54 19.07
C ALA A 175 -2.96 -2.42 18.00
N TYR A 176 -3.75 -2.96 17.07
CA TYR A 176 -3.23 -3.74 15.95
C TYR A 176 -2.34 -2.90 15.02
N THR A 177 -2.76 -1.69 14.70
CA THR A 177 -1.98 -0.75 13.88
C THR A 177 -0.58 -0.52 14.46
N ARG A 178 -0.48 -0.29 15.76
CA ARG A 178 0.81 -0.12 16.45
C ARG A 178 1.66 -1.39 16.44
N ALA A 179 1.05 -2.54 16.72
CA ALA A 179 1.75 -3.83 16.75
C ALA A 179 2.31 -4.23 15.38
N ILE A 180 1.51 -4.07 14.32
CA ILE A 180 1.93 -4.35 12.94
C ILE A 180 3.05 -3.39 12.51
N PHE A 181 2.91 -2.10 12.83
CA PHE A 181 3.94 -1.09 12.50
C PHE A 181 5.25 -1.36 13.22
N GLN A 182 5.21 -1.79 14.47
CA GLN A 182 6.40 -2.20 15.21
C GLN A 182 7.07 -3.40 14.54
N ARG A 183 6.32 -4.45 14.18
CA ARG A 183 6.84 -5.62 13.47
C ARG A 183 7.47 -5.21 12.12
N GLY A 184 6.79 -4.35 11.36
CA GLY A 184 7.32 -3.82 10.09
C GLY A 184 8.60 -3.02 10.28
N THR A 185 8.68 -2.23 11.34
CA THR A 185 9.88 -1.47 11.70
C THR A 185 11.06 -2.38 12.05
N GLU A 186 10.82 -3.44 12.82
CA GLU A 186 11.85 -4.43 13.18
C GLU A 186 12.40 -5.15 11.95
N ILE A 187 11.51 -5.53 11.01
CA ILE A 187 11.91 -6.16 9.75
C ILE A 187 12.69 -5.18 8.88
N ALA A 188 12.20 -3.95 8.71
CA ALA A 188 12.88 -2.92 7.93
C ALA A 188 14.28 -2.62 8.49
N THR A 189 14.42 -2.53 9.80
CA THR A 189 15.71 -2.28 10.46
C THR A 189 16.74 -3.37 10.12
N LYS A 190 16.34 -4.64 10.08
CA LYS A 190 17.21 -5.75 9.68
C LYS A 190 17.69 -5.65 8.23
N MET A 191 16.93 -4.95 7.38
CA MET A 191 17.25 -4.69 5.97
C MET A 191 18.01 -3.36 5.77
N GLY A 192 18.41 -2.67 6.83
CA GLY A 192 19.04 -1.35 6.74
C GLY A 192 18.08 -0.25 6.29
N LEU A 193 16.78 -0.44 6.53
CA LEU A 193 15.73 0.47 6.16
C LEU A 193 15.02 1.05 7.40
N ILE A 194 14.39 2.20 7.21
CA ILE A 194 13.49 2.85 8.14
C ILE A 194 12.10 2.80 7.54
N LEU A 195 11.13 2.16 8.22
CA LEU A 195 9.71 2.27 7.89
C LEU A 195 9.19 3.61 8.43
N VAL A 196 8.91 4.53 7.52
CA VAL A 196 8.58 5.93 7.83
C VAL A 196 7.12 6.09 8.21
N ASP A 197 6.26 5.66 7.33
CA ASP A 197 4.81 5.67 7.46
C ASP A 197 4.19 4.56 6.60
N THR A 198 2.99 4.17 6.96
CA THR A 198 2.20 3.18 6.23
C THR A 198 0.72 3.33 6.57
N LYS A 199 -0.13 2.69 5.78
CA LYS A 199 -1.57 2.58 6.03
C LYS A 199 -1.99 1.12 6.14
N TYR A 200 -2.98 0.87 6.98
CA TYR A 200 -3.61 -0.44 7.13
C TYR A 200 -5.11 -0.34 6.94
N GLU A 201 -5.68 -1.36 6.33
CA GLU A 201 -7.11 -1.54 6.21
C GLU A 201 -7.53 -2.79 7.00
N PHE A 202 -8.66 -2.68 7.66
CA PHE A 202 -9.22 -3.76 8.47
C PHE A 202 -10.66 -4.03 8.08
N GLY A 203 -11.11 -5.24 8.34
CA GLY A 203 -12.50 -5.64 8.17
C GLY A 203 -12.91 -6.67 9.22
N LYS A 204 -14.19 -7.00 9.24
CA LYS A 204 -14.76 -8.06 10.09
C LYS A 204 -15.18 -9.26 9.27
N LYS A 205 -14.95 -10.45 9.82
CA LYS A 205 -15.55 -11.69 9.36
C LYS A 205 -15.98 -12.50 10.60
N ASN A 206 -17.24 -12.85 10.66
CA ASN A 206 -17.81 -13.59 11.81
C ASN A 206 -17.52 -12.93 13.18
N GLY A 207 -17.58 -11.61 13.23
CA GLY A 207 -17.32 -10.83 14.44
C GLY A 207 -15.84 -10.62 14.79
N GLN A 208 -14.92 -11.25 14.09
CA GLN A 208 -13.48 -11.11 14.29
C GLN A 208 -12.88 -10.08 13.33
N ILE A 209 -11.92 -9.28 13.81
CA ILE A 209 -11.17 -8.31 13.00
C ILE A 209 -10.07 -9.02 12.24
N TYR A 210 -9.96 -8.70 10.95
CA TYR A 210 -8.94 -9.17 10.01
C TYR A 210 -8.17 -7.99 9.45
N LEU A 211 -6.87 -8.17 9.26
CA LEU A 211 -6.06 -7.28 8.43
C LEU A 211 -6.36 -7.56 6.96
N MET A 212 -6.62 -6.51 6.21
CA MET A 212 -7.02 -6.59 4.81
C MET A 212 -5.98 -5.93 3.89
N ASP A 213 -6.20 -6.07 2.58
CA ASP A 213 -5.46 -5.43 1.51
C ASP A 213 -3.95 -5.71 1.55
N GLU A 214 -3.15 -4.77 1.10
CA GLU A 214 -1.69 -4.84 1.12
C GLU A 214 -1.10 -4.13 2.33
N ILE A 215 0.02 -4.64 2.81
CA ILE A 215 0.79 -3.97 3.87
C ILE A 215 2.27 -3.89 3.50
N HIS A 216 2.92 -2.81 3.92
CA HIS A 216 4.37 -2.60 3.84
C HIS A 216 4.95 -2.65 2.41
N THR A 217 4.10 -2.46 1.40
CA THR A 217 4.54 -2.36 0.00
C THR A 217 5.01 -0.94 -0.33
N PRO A 218 5.76 -0.75 -1.42
CA PRO A 218 6.15 0.60 -1.86
C PRO A 218 4.98 1.52 -2.19
N ASP A 219 3.80 0.97 -2.48
CA ASP A 219 2.59 1.73 -2.79
C ASP A 219 1.82 2.15 -1.54
N SER A 220 1.86 1.35 -0.48
CA SER A 220 1.18 1.62 0.80
C SER A 220 2.09 2.24 1.87
N SER A 221 3.41 2.23 1.68
CA SER A 221 4.39 2.59 2.69
C SER A 221 5.52 3.44 2.12
N ARG A 222 6.15 4.22 3.00
CA ARG A 222 7.38 4.93 2.69
C ARG A 222 8.51 4.34 3.53
N TYR A 223 9.67 4.12 2.87
CA TYR A 223 10.90 3.72 3.53
C TYR A 223 12.01 4.71 3.24
N PHE A 224 12.90 4.93 4.20
CA PHE A 224 14.20 5.56 3.98
C PHE A 224 15.30 4.51 4.11
N TYR A 225 16.42 4.74 3.43
CA TYR A 225 17.66 4.05 3.76
C TYR A 225 18.15 4.56 5.11
N ALA A 226 18.49 3.64 6.03
CA ALA A 226 19.02 4.00 7.35
C ALA A 226 20.42 4.61 7.25
N ASP A 227 21.22 4.13 6.29
CA ASP A 227 22.53 4.68 6.00
C ASP A 227 22.45 6.14 5.54
N GLY A 228 23.16 7.03 6.24
CA GLY A 228 23.20 8.45 5.98
C GLY A 228 21.91 9.22 6.33
N TYR A 229 20.94 8.60 7.03
CA TYR A 229 19.70 9.29 7.43
C TYR A 229 19.99 10.49 8.35
N GLU A 230 20.75 10.30 9.41
CA GLU A 230 21.05 11.36 10.41
C GLU A 230 21.86 12.51 9.80
N GLU A 231 22.81 12.20 8.92
CA GLU A 231 23.64 13.20 8.23
C GLU A 231 22.81 14.07 7.28
N ARG A 232 21.89 13.43 6.51
CA ARG A 232 20.98 14.16 5.63
C ARG A 232 19.98 14.98 6.41
N LEU A 233 19.45 14.44 7.52
CA LEU A 233 18.54 15.16 8.40
C LEU A 233 19.21 16.42 8.98
N ALA A 234 20.44 16.28 9.51
CA ALA A 234 21.18 17.38 10.10
C ALA A 234 21.50 18.50 9.10
N ARG A 235 21.65 18.16 7.80
CA ARG A 235 21.93 19.11 6.72
C ARG A 235 20.67 19.64 6.03
N GLY A 236 19.48 19.15 6.41
CA GLY A 236 18.23 19.51 5.74
C GLY A 236 18.14 19.01 4.29
N GLU A 237 18.84 17.93 3.98
CA GLU A 237 18.85 17.31 2.66
C GLU A 237 17.69 16.32 2.50
N HIS A 238 17.28 16.06 1.25
CA HIS A 238 16.29 15.02 0.97
C HIS A 238 16.78 13.63 1.39
N GLN A 239 15.89 12.86 2.01
CA GLN A 239 16.20 11.48 2.36
C GLN A 239 16.25 10.59 1.13
N LYS A 240 17.17 9.63 1.12
CA LYS A 240 17.17 8.56 0.13
C LYS A 240 16.03 7.61 0.47
N GLN A 241 15.02 7.51 -0.40
CA GLN A 241 13.79 6.80 -0.09
C GLN A 241 13.47 5.67 -1.07
N LEU A 242 12.77 4.66 -0.54
CA LEU A 242 12.17 3.55 -1.25
C LEU A 242 10.64 3.67 -1.16
N SER A 243 10.04 4.16 -2.19
CA SER A 243 8.58 4.29 -2.36
C SER A 243 8.32 4.67 -3.82
N LYS A 244 7.07 4.78 -4.23
CA LYS A 244 6.75 5.30 -5.56
C LYS A 244 6.90 6.84 -5.70
N GLU A 245 7.48 7.51 -4.70
CA GLU A 245 7.67 8.97 -4.75
C GLU A 245 8.54 9.39 -5.94
N PHE A 246 9.51 8.56 -6.35
CA PHE A 246 10.32 8.82 -7.56
C PHE A 246 9.48 8.98 -8.83
N VAL A 247 8.34 8.29 -8.92
CA VAL A 247 7.41 8.46 -10.05
C VAL A 247 6.70 9.81 -9.96
N ARG A 248 6.30 10.22 -8.76
CA ARG A 248 5.69 11.54 -8.53
C ARG A 248 6.66 12.66 -8.82
N GLU A 249 7.92 12.53 -8.35
CA GLU A 249 8.98 13.51 -8.61
C GLU A 249 9.22 13.65 -10.12
N TRP A 250 9.30 12.54 -10.86
CA TRP A 250 9.42 12.56 -12.31
C TRP A 250 8.22 13.24 -12.98
N LEU A 251 6.99 12.93 -12.56
CA LEU A 251 5.77 13.57 -13.09
C LEU A 251 5.78 15.08 -12.83
N MET A 252 6.11 15.50 -11.61
CA MET A 252 6.18 16.91 -11.22
C MET A 252 7.25 17.66 -12.01
N ALA A 253 8.43 17.07 -12.20
CA ALA A 253 9.51 17.64 -13.01
C ALA A 253 9.11 17.82 -14.48
N ASN A 254 8.13 17.05 -14.96
CA ASN A 254 7.57 17.17 -16.31
C ASN A 254 6.19 17.89 -16.35
N GLY A 255 5.86 18.64 -15.29
CA GLY A 255 4.68 19.52 -15.25
C GLY A 255 3.34 18.84 -14.97
N PHE A 256 3.34 17.62 -14.40
CA PHE A 256 2.13 16.89 -14.06
C PHE A 256 1.97 16.66 -12.55
N GLN A 257 0.83 17.08 -12.01
CA GLN A 257 0.45 16.89 -10.60
C GLN A 257 -1.02 16.45 -10.46
N GLY A 258 -1.64 15.96 -11.54
CA GLY A 258 -3.03 15.53 -11.54
C GLY A 258 -4.05 16.68 -11.54
N LEU A 259 -3.63 17.91 -11.83
CA LEU A 259 -4.51 19.07 -11.88
C LEU A 259 -5.25 19.14 -13.22
N GLU A 260 -6.42 19.80 -13.21
CA GLU A 260 -7.22 20.00 -14.41
C GLU A 260 -6.42 20.68 -15.53
N GLY A 261 -6.52 20.16 -16.75
CA GLY A 261 -5.81 20.67 -17.92
C GLY A 261 -4.37 20.19 -18.08
N GLN A 262 -3.80 19.50 -17.10
CA GLN A 262 -2.48 18.89 -17.22
C GLN A 262 -2.55 17.57 -18.00
N GLN A 263 -1.48 17.27 -18.73
CA GLN A 263 -1.35 16.00 -19.45
C GLN A 263 -0.21 15.18 -18.86
N VAL A 264 -0.42 13.88 -18.75
CA VAL A 264 0.63 12.95 -18.34
C VAL A 264 1.76 13.01 -19.38
N PRO A 265 3.02 13.21 -18.96
CA PRO A 265 4.15 13.21 -19.88
C PRO A 265 4.29 11.86 -20.58
N GLU A 266 4.91 11.86 -21.75
CA GLU A 266 5.12 10.65 -22.53
C GLU A 266 5.95 9.63 -21.74
N MET A 267 5.37 8.45 -21.50
CA MET A 267 6.06 7.33 -20.88
C MET A 267 6.79 6.52 -21.97
N THR A 268 8.03 6.90 -22.26
CA THR A 268 8.87 6.15 -23.21
C THR A 268 9.21 4.76 -22.68
N GLU A 269 9.68 3.86 -23.54
CA GLU A 269 10.13 2.52 -23.12
C GLU A 269 11.27 2.58 -22.09
N GLU A 270 12.18 3.55 -22.24
CA GLU A 270 13.27 3.79 -21.29
C GLU A 270 12.76 4.18 -19.91
N ILE A 271 11.76 5.07 -19.83
CA ILE A 271 11.14 5.47 -18.57
C ILE A 271 10.42 4.29 -17.92
N VAL A 272 9.65 3.53 -18.68
CA VAL A 272 8.96 2.34 -18.18
C VAL A 272 9.97 1.30 -17.67
N ALA A 273 11.05 1.06 -18.40
CA ALA A 273 12.12 0.15 -17.97
C ALA A 273 12.79 0.63 -16.68
N GLY A 274 13.10 1.92 -16.57
CA GLY A 274 13.68 2.50 -15.36
C GLY A 274 12.75 2.39 -14.14
N ILE A 275 11.44 2.57 -14.34
CA ILE A 275 10.45 2.37 -13.26
C ILE A 275 10.39 0.89 -12.87
N THR A 276 10.40 -0.03 -13.84
CA THR A 276 10.43 -1.49 -13.57
C THR A 276 11.64 -1.87 -12.73
N GLU A 277 12.84 -1.44 -13.13
CA GLU A 277 14.08 -1.70 -12.38
C GLU A 277 14.00 -1.17 -10.95
N ARG A 278 13.40 0.01 -10.78
CA ARG A 278 13.21 0.60 -9.46
C ARG A 278 12.26 -0.22 -8.58
N TYR A 279 11.16 -0.75 -9.11
CA TYR A 279 10.27 -1.64 -8.35
C TYR A 279 10.96 -2.96 -7.99
N ILE A 280 11.80 -3.52 -8.86
CA ILE A 280 12.60 -4.71 -8.55
C ILE A 280 13.62 -4.39 -7.43
N GLU A 281 14.33 -3.27 -7.52
CA GLU A 281 15.23 -2.80 -6.45
C GLU A 281 14.49 -2.64 -5.11
N LEU A 282 13.27 -2.08 -5.13
CA LEU A 282 12.42 -1.98 -3.95
C LEU A 282 12.11 -3.34 -3.33
N TYR A 283 11.74 -4.32 -4.18
CA TYR A 283 11.49 -5.69 -3.72
C TYR A 283 12.72 -6.28 -3.03
N GLU A 284 13.87 -6.24 -3.68
CA GLU A 284 15.11 -6.84 -3.17
C GLU A 284 15.59 -6.19 -1.87
N ASN A 285 15.48 -4.87 -1.76
CA ASN A 285 15.86 -4.17 -0.53
C ASN A 285 14.87 -4.40 0.63
N ILE A 286 13.56 -4.45 0.35
CA ILE A 286 12.54 -4.63 1.39
C ILE A 286 12.51 -6.08 1.87
N THR A 287 12.67 -7.06 0.98
CA THR A 287 12.56 -8.48 1.32
C THR A 287 13.89 -9.12 1.69
N GLY A 288 15.01 -8.57 1.21
CA GLY A 288 16.34 -9.18 1.30
C GLY A 288 16.51 -10.39 0.39
N GLU A 289 15.62 -10.58 -0.59
CA GLU A 289 15.60 -11.72 -1.50
C GLU A 289 15.76 -11.25 -2.96
N PRO A 290 16.46 -12.01 -3.82
CA PRO A 290 16.55 -11.67 -5.24
C PRO A 290 15.16 -11.80 -5.90
N PHE A 291 14.83 -10.86 -6.78
CA PHE A 291 13.59 -10.91 -7.51
C PHE A 291 13.65 -11.91 -8.67
N VAL A 292 12.77 -12.90 -8.64
CA VAL A 292 12.62 -13.89 -9.70
C VAL A 292 11.42 -13.55 -10.57
N LYS A 293 11.67 -13.11 -11.78
CA LYS A 293 10.63 -12.76 -12.75
C LYS A 293 9.80 -13.99 -13.11
N ALA A 294 8.48 -13.91 -12.88
CA ALA A 294 7.55 -14.96 -13.30
C ALA A 294 7.15 -14.76 -14.77
N GLU A 295 8.08 -15.12 -15.67
CA GLU A 295 7.85 -15.02 -17.11
C GLU A 295 6.99 -16.18 -17.63
N SER A 296 6.19 -15.90 -18.66
CA SER A 296 5.36 -16.87 -19.36
C SER A 296 5.09 -16.34 -20.77
N GLU A 297 4.87 -17.22 -21.73
CA GLU A 297 4.42 -16.84 -23.07
C GLU A 297 3.04 -16.19 -23.03
N ASP A 298 2.15 -16.71 -22.17
CA ASP A 298 0.82 -16.15 -21.90
C ASP A 298 0.61 -16.01 -20.39
N VAL A 299 0.86 -14.81 -19.88
CA VAL A 299 0.74 -14.51 -18.44
C VAL A 299 -0.72 -14.55 -17.98
N LEU A 300 -1.67 -14.09 -18.79
CA LEU A 300 -3.09 -14.11 -18.43
C LEU A 300 -3.62 -15.53 -18.32
N ALA A 301 -3.30 -16.40 -19.28
CA ALA A 301 -3.66 -17.80 -19.22
C ALA A 301 -3.05 -18.51 -18.01
N ARG A 302 -1.78 -18.23 -17.68
CA ARG A 302 -1.11 -18.75 -16.47
C ARG A 302 -1.87 -18.35 -15.21
N ILE A 303 -2.16 -17.04 -15.06
CA ILE A 303 -2.86 -16.52 -13.89
C ILE A 303 -4.23 -17.17 -13.75
N GLU A 304 -5.03 -17.18 -14.83
CA GLU A 304 -6.38 -17.76 -14.81
C GLU A 304 -6.38 -19.25 -14.44
N ALA A 305 -5.45 -20.02 -14.99
CA ALA A 305 -5.31 -21.44 -14.70
C ALA A 305 -4.93 -21.68 -13.22
N ASN A 306 -3.98 -20.91 -12.70
CA ASN A 306 -3.53 -21.00 -11.31
C ASN A 306 -4.67 -20.65 -10.33
N VAL A 307 -5.44 -19.61 -10.64
CA VAL A 307 -6.59 -19.21 -9.82
C VAL A 307 -7.69 -20.26 -9.83
N LYS A 308 -8.06 -20.79 -11.02
CA LYS A 308 -9.07 -21.85 -11.16
C LYS A 308 -8.68 -23.11 -10.39
N ASN A 309 -7.42 -23.51 -10.47
CA ASN A 309 -6.92 -24.65 -9.69
C ASN A 309 -6.97 -24.39 -8.17
N CYS A 310 -6.63 -23.19 -7.72
CA CYS A 310 -6.73 -22.81 -6.33
C CYS A 310 -8.19 -22.90 -5.83
N LEU A 311 -9.12 -22.25 -6.54
CA LEU A 311 -10.54 -22.24 -6.16
C LEU A 311 -11.19 -23.64 -6.14
N ALA A 312 -10.72 -24.56 -6.97
CA ALA A 312 -11.20 -25.94 -6.98
C ALA A 312 -10.76 -26.77 -5.75
N ASN A 313 -9.80 -26.25 -4.96
CA ASN A 313 -9.24 -26.91 -3.77
C ASN A 313 -9.58 -26.15 -2.46
N LEU A 314 -10.41 -25.11 -2.49
CA LEU A 314 -10.97 -24.43 -1.32
C LEU A 314 -12.30 -25.01 -0.92
#